data_25d669731a0371fd9f618124ef281fd1
#
_entry.id   25d669731a0371fd9f618124ef281fd1
#
_cell.length_a   1.000
_cell.length_b   1.000
_cell.length_c   1.000
_cell.angle_alpha   90.00
_cell.angle_beta   90.00
_cell.angle_gamma   90.00
#
_symmetry.space_group_name_H-M   'P 1'
#
loop_
_entity.id
_entity.type
_entity.pdbx_description
1 polymer ?
#
loop_
_entity_poly.entity_id
_entity_poly.type
_entity_poly.pdbx_seq_one_letter_code
_entity_poly.pdbx_strand_id
1 'polypeptide(L)'
;TCLGLDVATHFDVNLTDDDIAALDASDKPEAKFLRQAIRFVNNRGFEAYCTSIDCMAVAYAIDPSIVETFEGHVGVETKDGLTLGMTVLDARHHFVWKQLPVVHIGRKADHAKFLQLLMELVLQ
;
A
#
# COMPACT_ATOMS: atom_id res chain seq x y z
N THR A 1 12.70 3.35 -0.73
CA THR A 1 11.86 2.35 -1.41
C THR A 1 10.64 3.03 -2.01
N CYS A 2 10.23 2.57 -3.18
CA CYS A 2 9.02 3.02 -3.86
C CYS A 2 8.00 1.88 -3.85
N LEU A 3 6.80 2.13 -3.36
CA LEU A 3 5.68 1.19 -3.40
C LEU A 3 4.58 1.78 -4.28
N GLY A 4 4.34 1.15 -5.42
CA GLY A 4 3.29 1.55 -6.34
C GLY A 4 1.91 1.07 -5.91
N LEU A 5 0.85 1.66 -6.44
CA LEU A 5 -0.52 1.24 -6.19
C LEU A 5 -0.79 -0.21 -6.63
N ASP A 6 -0.10 -0.66 -7.67
CA ASP A 6 -0.14 -2.03 -8.17
C ASP A 6 0.34 -3.07 -7.14
N VAL A 7 1.17 -2.65 -6.20
CA VAL A 7 1.66 -3.48 -5.09
C VAL A 7 0.84 -3.26 -3.82
N ALA A 8 0.49 -2.02 -3.53
CA ALA A 8 -0.24 -1.66 -2.31
C ALA A 8 -1.74 -2.01 -2.37
N THR A 9 -2.29 -2.26 -3.57
CA THR A 9 -3.70 -2.58 -3.76
C THR A 9 -3.86 -4.04 -4.19
N HIS A 10 -4.67 -4.81 -3.47
CA HIS A 10 -5.02 -6.18 -3.86
C HIS A 10 -6.51 -6.42 -3.61
N PHE A 11 -7.24 -6.68 -4.68
CA PHE A 11 -8.70 -6.78 -4.64
C PHE A 11 -9.21 -8.05 -3.95
N ASP A 12 -8.39 -9.10 -3.89
CA ASP A 12 -8.76 -10.40 -3.32
C ASP A 12 -8.45 -10.51 -1.81
N VAL A 13 -7.76 -9.52 -1.25
CA VAL A 13 -7.41 -9.51 0.18
C VAL A 13 -7.99 -8.26 0.82
N ASN A 14 -8.99 -8.45 1.67
CA ASN A 14 -9.71 -7.38 2.34
C ASN A 14 -9.92 -7.74 3.81
N LEU A 15 -10.31 -6.76 4.61
CA LEU A 15 -10.75 -7.00 5.99
C LEU A 15 -11.99 -7.90 5.96
N THR A 16 -11.97 -8.92 6.80
CA THR A 16 -13.08 -9.86 6.95
C THR A 16 -14.20 -9.29 7.81
N ASP A 17 -15.35 -9.95 7.82
CA ASP A 17 -16.45 -9.58 8.73
C ASP A 17 -16.03 -9.70 10.20
N ASP A 18 -15.16 -10.67 10.53
CA ASP A 18 -14.61 -10.83 11.89
C ASP A 18 -13.67 -9.67 12.25
N ASP A 19 -12.85 -9.19 11.34
CA ASP A 19 -12.01 -8.00 11.54
C ASP A 19 -12.88 -6.76 11.79
N ILE A 20 -13.92 -6.59 11.01
CA ILE A 20 -14.87 -5.49 11.17
C ILE A 20 -15.58 -5.58 12.53
N ALA A 21 -16.01 -6.77 12.94
CA ALA A 21 -16.64 -6.98 14.26
C ALA A 21 -15.65 -6.69 15.40
N ALA A 22 -14.39 -7.07 15.27
CA ALA A 22 -13.34 -6.77 16.23
C ALA A 22 -13.09 -5.25 16.37
N LEU A 23 -13.06 -4.53 15.25
CA LEU A 23 -12.96 -3.06 15.25
C LEU A 23 -14.19 -2.40 15.89
N ASP A 24 -15.40 -2.90 15.61
CA ASP A 24 -16.65 -2.36 16.19
C ASP A 24 -16.76 -2.65 17.71
N ALA A 25 -16.16 -3.73 18.19
CA ALA A 25 -16.12 -4.09 19.61
C ALA A 25 -15.03 -3.35 20.42
N SER A 26 -14.08 -2.72 19.75
CA SER A 26 -12.94 -2.05 20.39
C SER A 26 -13.29 -0.61 20.80
N ASP A 27 -12.89 -0.26 22.03
CA ASP A 27 -12.98 1.12 22.52
C ASP A 27 -11.75 1.98 22.18
N LYS A 28 -10.74 1.41 21.54
CA LYS A 28 -9.51 2.09 21.17
C LYS A 28 -9.76 3.19 20.14
N PRO A 29 -9.14 4.38 20.29
CA PRO A 29 -9.31 5.47 19.33
C PRO A 29 -8.81 5.11 17.94
N GLU A 30 -7.75 4.30 17.81
CA GLU A 30 -7.20 3.82 16.55
C GLU A 30 -8.20 2.92 15.81
N ALA A 31 -8.82 1.99 16.51
CA ALA A 31 -9.86 1.12 15.94
C ALA A 31 -11.08 1.91 15.48
N LYS A 32 -11.54 2.87 16.31
CA LYS A 32 -12.65 3.76 15.97
C LYS A 32 -12.33 4.62 14.74
N PHE A 33 -11.11 5.14 14.65
CA PHE A 33 -10.67 5.92 13.50
C PHE A 33 -10.65 5.07 12.22
N LEU A 34 -10.01 3.89 12.24
CA LEU A 34 -9.99 2.99 11.09
C LEU A 34 -11.41 2.61 10.66
N ARG A 35 -12.28 2.30 11.63
CA ARG A 35 -13.66 1.93 11.34
C ARG A 35 -14.46 3.07 10.69
N GLN A 36 -14.23 4.32 11.10
CA GLN A 36 -14.83 5.49 10.45
C GLN A 36 -14.31 5.69 9.03
N ALA A 37 -13.01 5.51 8.80
CA ALA A 37 -12.42 5.60 7.46
C ALA A 37 -13.01 4.54 6.52
N ILE A 38 -13.15 3.29 6.98
CA ILE A 38 -13.80 2.22 6.22
C ILE A 38 -15.25 2.58 5.86
N ARG A 39 -16.04 3.06 6.81
CA ARG A 39 -17.42 3.50 6.54
C ARG A 39 -17.47 4.63 5.51
N PHE A 40 -16.53 5.55 5.59
CA PHE A 40 -16.46 6.68 4.66
C PHE A 40 -16.19 6.23 3.20
N VAL A 41 -15.26 5.30 2.98
CA VAL A 41 -14.94 4.82 1.63
C VAL A 41 -16.06 3.90 1.10
N ASN A 42 -16.62 3.03 1.94
CA ASN A 42 -17.73 2.15 1.56
C ASN A 42 -18.96 2.96 1.10
N ASN A 43 -19.29 4.06 1.80
CA ASN A 43 -20.39 4.95 1.41
C ASN A 43 -20.16 5.64 0.05
N ARG A 44 -18.95 5.59 -0.50
CA ARG A 44 -18.57 6.11 -1.83
C ARG A 44 -18.44 5.02 -2.89
N GLY A 45 -18.78 3.78 -2.55
CA GLY A 45 -18.70 2.64 -3.46
C GLY A 45 -17.29 2.06 -3.60
N PHE A 46 -16.37 2.37 -2.66
CA PHE A 46 -15.05 1.75 -2.61
C PHE A 46 -15.04 0.63 -1.56
N GLU A 47 -14.17 -0.35 -1.76
CA GLU A 47 -13.93 -1.43 -0.82
C GLU A 47 -13.06 -0.97 0.37
N ALA A 48 -13.13 -1.71 1.48
CA ALA A 48 -12.42 -1.35 2.72
C ALA A 48 -10.89 -1.29 2.55
N TYR A 49 -10.30 -2.07 1.65
CA TYR A 49 -8.86 -2.04 1.37
C TYR A 49 -8.35 -0.63 0.97
N CYS A 50 -9.21 0.20 0.37
CA CYS A 50 -8.84 1.56 -0.03
C CYS A 50 -8.45 2.45 1.16
N THR A 51 -8.83 2.10 2.38
CA THR A 51 -8.41 2.86 3.57
C THR A 51 -6.98 2.56 4.00
N SER A 52 -6.41 1.47 3.52
CA SER A 52 -5.15 0.91 4.02
C SER A 52 -4.00 0.97 3.02
N ILE A 53 -4.22 1.55 1.84
CA ILE A 53 -3.21 1.62 0.76
C ILE A 53 -1.93 2.29 1.27
N ASP A 54 -2.05 3.46 1.88
CA ASP A 54 -0.89 4.21 2.38
C ASP A 54 -0.27 3.55 3.63
N CYS A 55 -1.05 2.77 4.38
CA CYS A 55 -0.55 2.02 5.53
C CYS A 55 0.47 0.96 5.15
N MET A 56 0.45 0.46 3.90
CA MET A 56 1.44 -0.51 3.40
C MET A 56 2.86 0.05 3.46
N ALA A 57 3.05 1.33 3.17
CA ALA A 57 4.37 1.95 3.24
C ALA A 57 4.89 2.03 4.69
N VAL A 58 4.00 2.29 5.65
CA VAL A 58 4.34 2.28 7.08
C VAL A 58 4.62 0.86 7.56
N ALA A 59 3.80 -0.11 7.16
CA ALA A 59 3.99 -1.51 7.49
C ALA A 59 5.33 -2.05 6.96
N TYR A 60 5.71 -1.69 5.73
CA TYR A 60 7.03 -2.02 5.17
C TYR A 60 8.18 -1.40 5.99
N ALA A 61 8.01 -0.21 6.53
CA ALA A 61 9.03 0.41 7.38
C ALA A 61 9.16 -0.31 8.74
N ILE A 62 8.09 -0.92 9.24
CA ILE A 62 8.07 -1.71 10.48
C ILE A 62 8.63 -3.12 10.23
N ASP A 63 8.14 -3.79 9.20
CA ASP A 63 8.56 -5.13 8.78
C ASP A 63 8.80 -5.19 7.26
N PRO A 64 10.06 -5.01 6.81
CA PRO A 64 10.40 -5.06 5.39
C PRO A 64 10.08 -6.39 4.70
N SER A 65 9.87 -7.47 5.44
CA SER A 65 9.54 -8.78 4.85
C SER A 65 8.12 -8.86 4.29
N ILE A 66 7.30 -7.84 4.49
CA ILE A 66 5.96 -7.73 3.91
C ILE A 66 6.00 -7.50 2.40
N VAL A 67 7.06 -6.87 1.87
CA VAL A 67 7.15 -6.56 0.44
C VAL A 67 8.46 -7.08 -0.15
N GLU A 68 8.36 -7.89 -1.19
CA GLU A 68 9.49 -8.22 -2.04
C GLU A 68 9.88 -7.00 -2.87
N THR A 69 11.17 -6.66 -2.89
CA THR A 69 11.68 -5.53 -3.67
C THR A 69 12.74 -5.95 -4.67
N PHE A 70 12.94 -5.13 -5.69
CA PHE A 70 14.08 -5.22 -6.61
C PHE A 70 14.64 -3.83 -6.87
N GLU A 71 15.87 -3.76 -7.40
CA GLU A 71 16.51 -2.50 -7.76
C GLU A 71 16.17 -2.09 -9.19
N GLY A 72 15.95 -0.80 -9.42
CA GLY A 72 15.72 -0.25 -10.74
C GLY A 72 15.92 1.26 -10.78
N HIS A 73 16.04 1.81 -11.98
CA HIS A 73 16.06 3.25 -12.20
C HIS A 73 14.64 3.77 -12.35
N VAL A 74 14.32 4.86 -11.67
CA VAL A 74 12.96 5.44 -11.67
C VAL A 74 13.00 6.87 -12.16
N GLY A 75 12.11 7.19 -13.08
CA GLY A 75 11.77 8.54 -13.51
C GLY A 75 10.29 8.83 -13.33
N VAL A 76 9.95 10.10 -13.26
CA VAL A 76 8.56 10.56 -13.23
C VAL A 76 8.30 11.36 -14.50
N GLU A 77 7.21 11.07 -15.20
CA GLU A 77 6.78 11.88 -16.35
C GLU A 77 6.26 13.22 -15.86
N THR A 78 6.91 14.27 -16.29
CA THR A 78 6.58 15.65 -15.89
C THR A 78 6.04 16.49 -17.02
N LYS A 79 5.98 15.95 -18.24
CA LYS A 79 5.40 16.65 -19.38
C LYS A 79 3.88 16.58 -19.34
N ASP A 80 3.26 17.65 -19.75
CA ASP A 80 1.80 17.74 -19.83
C ASP A 80 1.24 16.68 -20.81
N GLY A 81 0.19 15.99 -20.38
CA GLY A 81 -0.43 14.91 -21.15
C GLY A 81 -1.08 13.83 -20.28
N LEU A 82 -1.51 12.75 -20.93
CA LEU A 82 -2.24 11.65 -20.30
C LEU A 82 -1.43 10.94 -19.19
N THR A 83 -0.11 10.93 -19.31
CA THR A 83 0.81 10.22 -18.41
C THR A 83 1.48 11.14 -17.39
N LEU A 84 1.07 12.39 -17.27
CA LEU A 84 1.61 13.32 -16.28
C LEU A 84 1.54 12.72 -14.87
N GLY A 85 2.68 12.68 -14.18
CA GLY A 85 2.81 12.10 -12.85
C GLY A 85 3.05 10.59 -12.83
N MET A 86 3.03 9.91 -14.00
CA MET A 86 3.32 8.47 -14.06
C MET A 86 4.75 8.19 -13.64
N THR A 87 4.91 7.24 -12.73
CA THR A 87 6.20 6.68 -12.36
C THR A 87 6.59 5.59 -13.35
N VAL A 88 7.73 5.76 -13.99
CA VAL A 88 8.26 4.83 -15.00
C VAL A 88 9.55 4.24 -14.50
N LEU A 89 9.70 2.93 -14.60
CA LEU A 89 10.87 2.21 -14.10
C LEU A 89 11.61 1.47 -15.22
N ASP A 90 12.92 1.41 -15.11
CA ASP A 90 13.78 0.52 -15.89
C ASP A 90 14.40 -0.56 -14.99
N ALA A 91 13.91 -1.79 -15.15
CA ALA A 91 14.41 -2.97 -14.45
C ALA A 91 15.43 -3.76 -15.27
N ARG A 92 15.73 -3.32 -16.50
CA ARG A 92 16.58 -4.08 -17.43
C ARG A 92 18.05 -3.68 -17.37
N HIS A 93 18.38 -2.57 -16.72
CA HIS A 93 19.73 -2.02 -16.50
C HIS A 93 20.56 -1.76 -17.79
N HIS A 94 19.94 -1.77 -18.96
CA HIS A 94 20.66 -1.56 -20.24
C HIS A 94 20.12 -0.42 -21.09
N PHE A 95 19.19 0.38 -20.54
CA PHE A 95 18.72 1.61 -21.16
C PHE A 95 19.43 2.85 -20.64
N VAL A 96 19.20 3.95 -21.32
CA VAL A 96 19.89 5.24 -21.14
C VAL A 96 19.55 5.95 -19.83
N TRP A 97 18.89 5.28 -18.88
CA TRP A 97 18.45 5.88 -17.62
C TRP A 97 19.45 5.76 -16.47
N LYS A 98 20.70 5.37 -16.81
CA LYS A 98 21.77 5.25 -15.80
C LYS A 98 22.07 6.54 -15.00
N GLN A 99 21.64 7.70 -15.50
CA GLN A 99 21.72 8.97 -14.78
C GLN A 99 20.64 9.14 -13.71
N LEU A 100 19.57 8.34 -13.74
CA LEU A 100 18.55 8.34 -12.72
C LEU A 100 19.00 7.53 -11.51
N PRO A 101 18.52 7.88 -10.29
CA PRO A 101 18.90 7.14 -9.10
C PRO A 101 18.40 5.70 -9.15
N VAL A 102 19.18 4.79 -8.59
CA VAL A 102 18.74 3.43 -8.30
C VAL A 102 17.92 3.47 -7.00
N VAL A 103 16.75 2.86 -7.04
CA VAL A 103 15.85 2.74 -5.87
C VAL A 103 15.35 1.31 -5.74
N HIS A 104 14.99 0.93 -4.52
CA HIS A 104 14.26 -0.31 -4.29
C HIS A 104 12.79 -0.10 -4.67
N ILE A 105 12.25 -1.01 -5.45
CA ILE A 105 10.89 -0.94 -5.99
C ILE A 105 10.13 -2.17 -5.50
N GLY A 106 8.97 -1.95 -4.90
CA GLY A 106 8.07 -3.03 -4.51
C GLY A 106 7.62 -3.81 -5.75
N ARG A 107 7.64 -5.14 -5.64
CA ARG A 107 7.22 -6.07 -6.70
C ARG A 107 6.00 -6.87 -6.32
N LYS A 108 5.95 -7.32 -5.07
CA LYS A 108 4.88 -8.15 -4.55
C LYS A 108 4.75 -7.93 -3.05
N ALA A 109 3.54 -7.77 -2.56
CA ALA A 109 3.25 -7.69 -1.14
C ALA A 109 2.57 -8.95 -0.62
N ASP A 110 2.88 -9.31 0.62
CA ASP A 110 2.10 -10.27 1.42
C ASP A 110 0.98 -9.49 2.12
N HIS A 111 -0.17 -9.36 1.44
CA HIS A 111 -1.30 -8.60 1.95
C HIS A 111 -1.94 -9.25 3.19
N ALA A 112 -1.90 -10.57 3.31
CA ALA A 112 -2.42 -11.26 4.50
C ALA A 112 -1.60 -10.91 5.73
N LYS A 113 -0.27 -10.95 5.61
CA LYS A 113 0.65 -10.53 6.66
C LYS A 113 0.51 -9.04 7.00
N PHE A 114 0.31 -8.21 5.99
CA PHE A 114 0.04 -6.78 6.17
C PHE A 114 -1.23 -6.53 6.99
N LEU A 115 -2.35 -7.17 6.62
CA LEU A 115 -3.62 -7.00 7.34
C LEU A 115 -3.52 -7.53 8.78
N GLN A 116 -2.84 -8.66 8.98
CA GLN A 116 -2.58 -9.16 10.33
C GLN A 116 -1.84 -8.13 11.17
N LEU A 117 -0.73 -7.57 10.67
CA LEU A 117 0.04 -6.53 11.38
C LEU A 117 -0.81 -5.29 11.66
N LEU A 118 -1.60 -4.84 10.67
CA LEU A 118 -2.49 -3.68 10.84
C LEU A 118 -3.48 -3.90 11.98
N MET A 119 -4.16 -5.05 11.98
CA MET A 119 -5.16 -5.39 13.02
C MET A 119 -4.51 -5.54 14.39
N GLU A 120 -3.34 -6.19 14.48
CA GLU A 120 -2.60 -6.29 15.74
C GLU A 120 -2.27 -4.91 16.31
N LEU A 121 -1.77 -3.98 15.49
CA LEU A 121 -1.39 -2.64 15.96
C LEU A 121 -2.60 -1.78 16.35
N VAL A 122 -3.71 -1.90 15.63
CA VAL A 122 -4.91 -1.10 15.86
C VAL A 122 -5.72 -1.59 17.05
N LEU A 123 -5.61 -2.89 17.39
CA LEU A 123 -6.34 -3.51 18.52
C LEU A 123 -5.50 -3.65 19.79
N GLN A 124 -4.18 -3.38 19.76
CA GLN A 124 -3.33 -3.35 20.95
C GLN A 124 -3.68 -2.19 21.87
#